data_a62e4bbc7e508bc9617dee4371758f80
#
_entry.id   a62e4bbc7e508bc9617dee4371758f80
#
_cell.length_a   1.000
_cell.length_b   1.000
_cell.length_c   1.000
_cell.angle_alpha   90.00
_cell.angle_beta   90.00
_cell.angle_gamma   90.00
#
_symmetry.space_group_name_H-M   'P 1'
#
loop_
_entity.id
_entity.type
_entity.pdbx_description
1 polymer ?
#
loop_
_entity_poly.entity_id
_entity_poly.type
_entity_poly.pdbx_seq_one_letter_code
_entity_poly.pdbx_strand_id
1 'polypeptide(L)'
;MKLKNNILNSLLAVAFLIMIFQAGCATTTVKETPLLPIEAVEKPVSLPPTEAVEKPVTLTPMEAGVNLSEITDSNQSPDFKDDYDKTSLLYALDNSRVYLEKIKSYPDSFKSIGFTPENQIETLALFREGYLSSKGPQELSEFIAKNFRVFQANGKENGGAFQFVGYGFAVFGDDVERKWKHTVHYGSIGLPVIPTRSIATGEGFFPLGGLAFVVVETGGQVEKSFFVLGHDTRSAIKTAARADIFFGIGKEALHKAEDFNTSGKLYYLLKR
;
A
#
# COMPACT_ATOMS: atom_id res chain seq x y z
N MET A 1 -14.33 -65.10 -30.29
CA MET A 1 -13.18 -65.30 -29.35
C MET A 1 -12.34 -64.07 -29.12
N LYS A 2 -12.64 -62.89 -29.69
CA LYS A 2 -11.87 -61.63 -29.45
C LYS A 2 -12.44 -60.72 -28.35
N LEU A 3 -13.66 -60.92 -27.92
CA LEU A 3 -14.30 -60.04 -26.89
C LEU A 3 -13.95 -60.39 -25.44
N LYS A 4 -13.59 -61.63 -25.15
CA LYS A 4 -13.24 -62.06 -23.77
C LYS A 4 -11.86 -61.59 -23.32
N ASN A 5 -10.92 -61.38 -24.23
CA ASN A 5 -9.56 -60.95 -23.87
C ASN A 5 -9.47 -59.45 -23.50
N ASN A 6 -10.36 -58.60 -24.04
CA ASN A 6 -10.34 -57.18 -23.72
C ASN A 6 -10.92 -56.86 -22.32
N ILE A 7 -11.85 -57.68 -21.81
CA ILE A 7 -12.42 -57.47 -20.48
C ILE A 7 -11.44 -57.91 -19.38
N LEU A 8 -10.67 -58.99 -19.66
CA LEU A 8 -9.68 -59.50 -18.70
C LEU A 8 -8.47 -58.56 -18.56
N ASN A 9 -8.04 -57.90 -19.65
CA ASN A 9 -6.96 -56.88 -19.60
C ASN A 9 -7.40 -55.56 -18.93
N SER A 10 -8.67 -55.18 -19.07
CA SER A 10 -9.21 -54.00 -18.35
C SER A 10 -9.32 -54.21 -16.84
N LEU A 11 -9.68 -55.42 -16.41
CA LEU A 11 -9.78 -55.75 -14.99
C LEU A 11 -8.41 -55.89 -14.33
N LEU A 12 -7.38 -56.34 -15.05
CA LEU A 12 -6.00 -56.38 -14.53
C LEU A 12 -5.38 -54.98 -14.40
N ALA A 13 -5.69 -54.06 -15.32
CA ALA A 13 -5.21 -52.68 -15.27
C ALA A 13 -5.82 -51.91 -14.05
N VAL A 14 -7.10 -52.12 -13.78
CA VAL A 14 -7.76 -51.48 -12.62
C VAL A 14 -7.26 -52.07 -11.28
N ALA A 15 -6.99 -53.37 -11.20
CA ALA A 15 -6.43 -53.96 -10.00
C ALA A 15 -4.99 -53.51 -9.71
N PHE A 16 -4.18 -53.21 -10.74
CA PHE A 16 -2.82 -52.72 -10.57
C PHE A 16 -2.80 -51.22 -10.15
N LEU A 17 -3.80 -50.43 -10.54
CA LEU A 17 -3.93 -49.04 -10.14
C LEU A 17 -4.38 -48.90 -8.69
N ILE A 18 -5.15 -49.85 -8.15
CA ILE A 18 -5.59 -49.84 -6.77
C ILE A 18 -4.48 -50.27 -5.80
N MET A 19 -3.53 -51.10 -6.25
CA MET A 19 -2.41 -51.53 -5.39
C MET A 19 -1.30 -50.48 -5.22
N ILE A 20 -1.21 -49.51 -6.12
CA ILE A 20 -0.22 -48.40 -6.00
C ILE A 20 -0.67 -47.31 -5.00
N PHE A 21 -1.97 -47.25 -4.67
CA PHE A 21 -2.50 -46.24 -3.75
C PHE A 21 -2.49 -46.65 -2.26
N GLN A 22 -2.07 -47.86 -1.92
CA GLN A 22 -2.03 -48.38 -0.51
C GLN A 22 -0.63 -48.47 0.11
N ALA A 23 0.43 -48.07 -0.61
CA ALA A 23 1.79 -48.08 -0.06
C ALA A 23 2.33 -46.65 0.03
N GLY A 24 1.82 -45.84 0.96
CA GLY A 24 2.32 -44.48 1.12
C GLY A 24 1.66 -43.63 2.19
N CYS A 25 1.08 -44.24 3.23
CA CYS A 25 0.70 -43.49 4.43
C CYS A 25 1.74 -43.75 5.53
N ALA A 26 2.94 -43.19 5.37
CA ALA A 26 3.84 -42.99 6.49
C ALA A 26 3.30 -41.78 7.28
N THR A 27 2.64 -42.05 8.38
CA THR A 27 2.31 -41.07 9.42
C THR A 27 3.60 -40.52 9.98
N THR A 28 4.05 -39.38 9.44
CA THR A 28 5.06 -38.55 10.09
C THR A 28 4.38 -37.93 11.30
N THR A 29 4.58 -38.48 12.47
CA THR A 29 4.27 -37.85 13.73
C THR A 29 5.10 -36.58 13.82
N VAL A 30 4.47 -35.45 13.57
CA VAL A 30 5.01 -34.14 13.92
C VAL A 30 5.04 -34.11 15.45
N LYS A 31 6.25 -34.19 16.03
CA LYS A 31 6.47 -33.87 17.42
C LYS A 31 6.06 -32.43 17.63
N GLU A 32 4.95 -32.20 18.30
CA GLU A 32 4.64 -30.87 18.85
C GLU A 32 5.75 -30.50 19.82
N THR A 33 6.50 -29.50 19.47
CA THR A 33 7.44 -28.83 20.39
C THR A 33 6.57 -28.07 21.39
N PRO A 34 6.72 -28.32 22.71
CA PRO A 34 5.97 -27.57 23.70
C PRO A 34 6.26 -26.09 23.59
N LEU A 35 5.21 -25.28 23.52
CA LEU A 35 5.30 -23.83 23.66
C LEU A 35 5.93 -23.53 25.03
N LEU A 36 7.11 -22.90 25.04
CA LEU A 36 7.71 -22.36 26.23
C LEU A 36 6.77 -21.32 26.85
N PRO A 37 6.65 -21.26 28.19
CA PRO A 37 5.86 -20.26 28.86
C PRO A 37 6.38 -18.87 28.52
N ILE A 38 5.46 -17.96 28.24
CA ILE A 38 5.76 -16.53 28.10
C ILE A 38 6.19 -16.05 29.50
N GLU A 39 7.50 -15.97 29.74
CA GLU A 39 8.01 -15.32 30.94
C GLU A 39 7.70 -13.83 30.87
N ALA A 40 7.32 -13.33 32.04
CA ALA A 40 6.81 -12.00 32.30
C ALA A 40 7.63 -10.90 31.62
N VAL A 41 6.88 -10.00 30.95
CA VAL A 41 7.39 -8.73 30.44
C VAL A 41 8.08 -7.98 31.59
N GLU A 42 9.38 -7.86 31.53
CA GLU A 42 10.16 -6.96 32.39
C GLU A 42 9.67 -5.53 32.23
N LYS A 43 9.59 -4.83 33.35
CA LYS A 43 9.16 -3.43 33.46
C LYS A 43 9.90 -2.55 32.45
N PRO A 44 9.23 -1.55 31.85
CA PRO A 44 9.88 -0.63 30.93
C PRO A 44 11.02 0.11 31.64
N VAL A 45 12.21 -0.01 31.09
CA VAL A 45 13.38 0.80 31.48
C VAL A 45 13.04 2.25 31.19
N SER A 46 12.99 3.08 32.23
CA SER A 46 12.83 4.52 32.08
C SER A 46 14.07 5.09 31.40
N LEU A 47 13.89 5.60 30.19
CA LEU A 47 14.88 6.40 29.49
C LEU A 47 15.09 7.73 30.27
N PRO A 48 16.33 8.25 30.37
CA PRO A 48 16.57 9.55 30.98
C PRO A 48 15.87 10.65 30.17
N PRO A 49 15.41 11.73 30.82
CA PRO A 49 14.73 12.82 30.14
C PRO A 49 15.69 13.48 29.15
N THR A 50 15.36 13.45 27.88
CA THR A 50 16.00 14.26 26.86
C THR A 50 15.45 15.69 27.02
N GLU A 51 16.22 16.56 27.64
CA GLU A 51 15.98 18.00 27.56
C GLU A 51 16.20 18.49 26.14
N ALA A 52 15.13 18.78 25.46
CA ALA A 52 15.02 19.83 24.46
C ALA A 52 13.53 20.13 24.25
N VAL A 53 12.98 20.93 25.10
CA VAL A 53 11.71 21.61 24.82
C VAL A 53 12.00 22.67 23.76
N GLU A 54 11.97 22.28 22.49
CA GLU A 54 11.78 23.24 21.42
C GLU A 54 10.37 23.83 21.57
N LYS A 55 10.32 25.16 21.75
CA LYS A 55 9.09 25.92 21.75
C LYS A 55 8.26 25.54 20.54
N PRO A 56 6.92 25.38 20.68
CA PRO A 56 6.06 25.13 19.55
C PRO A 56 6.28 26.27 18.54
N VAL A 57 6.87 25.95 17.40
CA VAL A 57 6.88 26.84 16.25
C VAL A 57 5.42 26.97 15.85
N THR A 58 4.83 28.10 16.14
CA THR A 58 3.50 28.46 15.62
C THR A 58 3.67 28.62 14.13
N LEU A 59 3.46 27.53 13.40
CA LEU A 59 3.31 27.58 11.93
C LEU A 59 2.06 28.41 11.70
N THR A 60 2.24 29.62 11.15
CA THR A 60 1.13 30.34 10.53
C THR A 60 0.45 29.36 9.60
N PRO A 61 -0.88 29.15 9.68
CA PRO A 61 -1.57 28.33 8.70
C PRO A 61 -1.30 28.97 7.34
N MET A 62 -0.45 28.32 6.53
CA MET A 62 -0.47 28.58 5.11
C MET A 62 -1.91 28.31 4.69
N GLU A 63 -2.56 29.26 4.03
CA GLU A 63 -3.91 29.06 3.53
C GLU A 63 -3.90 27.76 2.74
N ALA A 64 -4.45 26.73 3.37
CA ALA A 64 -4.49 25.36 2.82
C ALA A 64 -5.53 25.37 1.70
N GLY A 65 -5.13 25.90 0.54
CA GLY A 65 -5.86 25.71 -0.69
C GLY A 65 -5.88 24.21 -0.98
N VAL A 66 -7.00 23.72 -1.47
CA VAL A 66 -7.10 22.31 -1.90
C VAL A 66 -6.07 22.10 -3.02
N ASN A 67 -5.06 21.27 -2.75
CA ASN A 67 -4.00 20.95 -3.74
C ASN A 67 -4.43 19.86 -4.73
N LEU A 68 -5.74 19.70 -4.91
CA LEU A 68 -6.37 18.70 -5.76
C LEU A 68 -7.31 19.39 -6.75
N SER A 69 -7.18 19.07 -8.02
CA SER A 69 -8.10 19.51 -9.09
C SER A 69 -8.82 18.30 -9.66
N GLU A 70 -10.15 18.34 -9.68
CA GLU A 70 -10.95 17.26 -10.28
C GLU A 70 -10.75 17.21 -11.79
N ILE A 71 -10.50 16.01 -12.31
CA ILE A 71 -10.44 15.74 -13.75
C ILE A 71 -11.88 15.51 -14.23
N THR A 72 -12.35 16.43 -15.08
CA THR A 72 -13.70 16.34 -15.69
C THR A 72 -13.64 15.80 -17.12
N ASP A 73 -12.50 15.92 -17.79
CA ASP A 73 -12.25 15.36 -19.11
C ASP A 73 -11.62 13.97 -18.98
N SER A 74 -12.33 12.95 -19.44
CA SER A 74 -11.88 11.55 -19.40
C SER A 74 -10.57 11.31 -20.15
N ASN A 75 -10.23 12.14 -21.16
CA ASN A 75 -8.97 12.03 -21.89
C ASN A 75 -7.74 12.43 -21.05
N GLN A 76 -7.95 13.11 -19.93
CA GLN A 76 -6.89 13.47 -18.98
C GLN A 76 -6.74 12.44 -17.84
N SER A 77 -7.63 11.47 -17.78
CA SER A 77 -7.54 10.38 -16.80
C SER A 77 -6.40 9.41 -17.16
N PRO A 78 -5.61 8.95 -16.19
CA PRO A 78 -4.55 7.98 -16.48
C PRO A 78 -5.15 6.59 -16.79
N ASP A 79 -4.37 5.75 -17.45
CA ASP A 79 -4.61 4.31 -17.47
C ASP A 79 -4.28 3.75 -16.09
N PHE A 80 -5.27 3.15 -15.42
CA PHE A 80 -5.10 2.62 -14.06
C PHE A 80 -4.51 1.20 -14.10
N LYS A 81 -3.21 1.13 -14.44
CA LYS A 81 -2.44 -0.11 -14.40
C LYS A 81 -1.63 -0.17 -13.10
N ASP A 82 -1.74 -1.26 -12.36
CA ASP A 82 -1.00 -1.48 -11.13
C ASP A 82 0.19 -2.41 -11.36
N ASP A 83 1.40 -1.86 -11.31
CA ASP A 83 2.65 -2.59 -11.60
C ASP A 83 3.21 -3.33 -10.38
N TYR A 84 2.58 -3.26 -9.22
CA TYR A 84 2.98 -3.98 -8.01
C TYR A 84 1.99 -5.09 -7.64
N ASP A 85 2.35 -5.92 -6.66
CA ASP A 85 1.57 -7.07 -6.26
C ASP A 85 0.23 -6.69 -5.58
N LYS A 86 -0.78 -7.50 -5.86
CA LYS A 86 -2.14 -7.31 -5.34
C LYS A 86 -2.21 -7.36 -3.80
N THR A 87 -1.45 -8.26 -3.18
CA THR A 87 -1.54 -8.54 -1.74
C THR A 87 -1.14 -7.32 -0.92
N SER A 88 -0.03 -6.66 -1.30
CA SER A 88 0.44 -5.43 -0.62
C SER A 88 -0.60 -4.31 -0.68
N LEU A 89 -1.29 -4.15 -1.83
CA LEU A 89 -2.34 -3.16 -1.97
C LEU A 89 -3.54 -3.45 -1.05
N LEU A 90 -3.96 -4.71 -0.96
CA LEU A 90 -5.08 -5.09 -0.08
C LEU A 90 -4.76 -4.82 1.39
N TYR A 91 -3.53 -5.11 1.85
CA TYR A 91 -3.10 -4.74 3.20
C TYR A 91 -3.09 -3.23 3.43
N ALA A 92 -2.62 -2.46 2.45
CA ALA A 92 -2.62 -1.00 2.54
C ALA A 92 -4.04 -0.43 2.62
N LEU A 93 -5.00 -0.95 1.83
CA LEU A 93 -6.41 -0.59 1.91
C LEU A 93 -7.01 -0.89 3.30
N ASP A 94 -6.68 -2.05 3.89
CA ASP A 94 -7.16 -2.44 5.21
C ASP A 94 -6.60 -1.50 6.30
N ASN A 95 -5.33 -1.10 6.22
CA ASN A 95 -4.74 -0.12 7.15
C ASN A 95 -5.41 1.25 7.03
N SER A 96 -5.64 1.74 5.82
CA SER A 96 -6.38 2.98 5.60
C SER A 96 -7.78 2.93 6.21
N ARG A 97 -8.52 1.84 5.99
CA ARG A 97 -9.86 1.67 6.56
C ARG A 97 -9.85 1.73 8.08
N VAL A 98 -8.94 0.99 8.73
CA VAL A 98 -8.80 0.99 10.20
C VAL A 98 -8.48 2.40 10.74
N TYR A 99 -7.68 3.18 10.03
CA TYR A 99 -7.40 4.57 10.39
C TYR A 99 -8.63 5.46 10.25
N LEU A 100 -9.31 5.40 9.09
CA LEU A 100 -10.46 6.23 8.76
C LEU A 100 -11.65 6.00 9.71
N GLU A 101 -11.83 4.77 10.21
CA GLU A 101 -12.84 4.44 11.22
C GLU A 101 -12.61 5.11 12.58
N LYS A 102 -11.38 5.60 12.84
CA LYS A 102 -10.99 6.22 14.12
C LYS A 102 -11.00 7.75 14.09
N ILE A 103 -10.81 8.35 12.93
CA ILE A 103 -10.78 9.81 12.83
C ILE A 103 -12.19 10.38 12.76
N LYS A 104 -12.38 11.58 13.34
CA LYS A 104 -13.69 12.22 13.40
C LYS A 104 -14.03 13.03 12.14
N SER A 105 -13.05 13.70 11.58
CA SER A 105 -13.24 14.52 10.37
C SER A 105 -11.90 14.89 9.74
N TYR A 106 -11.96 15.29 8.47
CA TYR A 106 -10.87 16.02 7.81
C TYR A 106 -11.02 17.53 7.96
N PRO A 107 -9.96 18.33 7.67
CA PRO A 107 -10.05 19.77 7.51
C PRO A 107 -11.15 20.19 6.52
N ASP A 108 -11.73 21.37 6.70
CA ASP A 108 -12.85 21.86 5.87
C ASP A 108 -12.48 21.97 4.38
N SER A 109 -11.22 22.25 4.07
CA SER A 109 -10.72 22.28 2.70
C SER A 109 -10.93 20.94 1.96
N PHE A 110 -10.71 19.81 2.63
CA PHE A 110 -10.96 18.49 2.02
C PHE A 110 -12.45 18.15 2.00
N LYS A 111 -13.18 18.51 3.06
CA LYS A 111 -14.64 18.29 3.12
C LYS A 111 -15.37 19.02 2.01
N SER A 112 -14.92 20.24 1.65
CA SER A 112 -15.55 21.04 0.60
C SER A 112 -15.54 20.38 -0.79
N ILE A 113 -14.61 19.46 -1.03
CA ILE A 113 -14.51 18.68 -2.29
C ILE A 113 -14.98 17.24 -2.13
N GLY A 114 -15.54 16.89 -0.95
CA GLY A 114 -16.18 15.61 -0.67
C GLY A 114 -15.31 14.58 0.06
N PHE A 115 -14.06 14.89 0.41
CA PHE A 115 -13.22 13.99 1.20
C PHE A 115 -13.63 14.05 2.67
N THR A 116 -14.45 13.10 3.09
CA THR A 116 -14.79 12.83 4.51
C THR A 116 -14.32 11.43 4.87
N PRO A 117 -14.16 11.08 6.16
CA PRO A 117 -13.80 9.72 6.56
C PRO A 117 -14.79 8.69 6.01
N GLU A 118 -16.09 8.97 6.05
CA GLU A 118 -17.15 8.09 5.57
C GLU A 118 -17.03 7.86 4.06
N ASN A 119 -16.89 8.93 3.27
CA ASN A 119 -16.75 8.85 1.82
C ASN A 119 -15.45 8.12 1.44
N GLN A 120 -14.38 8.27 2.22
CA GLN A 120 -13.13 7.54 2.02
C GLN A 120 -13.29 6.04 2.31
N ILE A 121 -13.98 5.66 3.38
CA ILE A 121 -14.28 4.25 3.69
C ILE A 121 -15.08 3.62 2.56
N GLU A 122 -16.11 4.30 2.06
CA GLU A 122 -16.90 3.83 0.93
C GLU A 122 -16.08 3.75 -0.37
N THR A 123 -15.17 4.71 -0.57
CA THR A 123 -14.22 4.71 -1.69
C THR A 123 -13.31 3.48 -1.66
N LEU A 124 -12.72 3.17 -0.49
CA LEU A 124 -11.85 1.98 -0.33
C LEU A 124 -12.62 0.68 -0.57
N ALA A 125 -13.84 0.58 -0.05
CA ALA A 125 -14.68 -0.61 -0.21
C ALA A 125 -15.04 -0.86 -1.68
N LEU A 126 -15.54 0.17 -2.36
CA LEU A 126 -15.91 0.11 -3.77
C LEU A 126 -14.70 -0.15 -4.68
N PHE A 127 -13.56 0.52 -4.39
CA PHE A 127 -12.32 0.28 -5.12
C PHE A 127 -11.85 -1.17 -4.98
N ARG A 128 -11.86 -1.72 -3.75
CA ARG A 128 -11.49 -3.11 -3.49
C ARG A 128 -12.32 -4.08 -4.31
N GLU A 129 -13.62 -3.87 -4.39
CA GLU A 129 -14.54 -4.69 -5.20
C GLU A 129 -14.16 -4.64 -6.69
N GLY A 130 -14.03 -3.44 -7.25
CA GLY A 130 -13.64 -3.25 -8.65
C GLY A 130 -12.27 -3.81 -8.97
N TYR A 131 -11.28 -3.58 -8.10
CA TYR A 131 -9.93 -4.10 -8.28
C TYR A 131 -9.85 -5.62 -8.24
N LEU A 132 -10.68 -6.27 -7.41
CA LEU A 132 -10.73 -7.73 -7.32
C LEU A 132 -11.51 -8.37 -8.48
N SER A 133 -12.52 -7.70 -9.01
CA SER A 133 -13.37 -8.22 -10.08
C SER A 133 -12.84 -7.96 -11.49
N SER A 134 -12.03 -6.92 -11.68
CA SER A 134 -11.44 -6.57 -12.98
C SER A 134 -10.42 -7.61 -13.43
N LYS A 135 -10.49 -8.02 -14.69
CA LYS A 135 -9.58 -9.01 -15.31
C LYS A 135 -8.28 -8.38 -15.82
N GLY A 136 -8.23 -7.06 -15.89
CA GLY A 136 -7.05 -6.34 -16.36
C GLY A 136 -7.18 -4.83 -16.22
N PRO A 137 -6.12 -4.09 -16.62
CA PRO A 137 -6.05 -2.63 -16.45
C PRO A 137 -7.19 -1.89 -17.17
N GLN A 138 -7.60 -2.34 -18.34
CA GLN A 138 -8.68 -1.70 -19.09
C GLN A 138 -10.01 -1.78 -18.35
N GLU A 139 -10.43 -2.97 -17.88
CA GLU A 139 -11.67 -3.13 -17.11
C GLU A 139 -11.64 -2.32 -15.81
N LEU A 140 -10.48 -2.26 -15.15
CA LEU A 140 -10.28 -1.45 -13.95
C LEU A 140 -10.41 0.04 -14.26
N SER A 141 -9.82 0.53 -15.35
CA SER A 141 -9.92 1.94 -15.77
C SER A 141 -11.36 2.32 -16.11
N GLU A 142 -12.10 1.46 -16.80
CA GLU A 142 -13.53 1.65 -17.08
C GLU A 142 -14.37 1.66 -15.80
N PHE A 143 -14.07 0.74 -14.87
CA PHE A 143 -14.72 0.71 -13.56
C PHE A 143 -14.47 2.00 -12.76
N ILE A 144 -13.23 2.48 -12.73
CA ILE A 144 -12.85 3.72 -12.04
C ILE A 144 -13.53 4.92 -12.70
N ALA A 145 -13.49 5.05 -14.01
CA ALA A 145 -14.11 6.16 -14.74
C ALA A 145 -15.63 6.25 -14.46
N LYS A 146 -16.30 5.11 -14.31
CA LYS A 146 -17.74 5.05 -14.03
C LYS A 146 -18.07 5.40 -12.58
N ASN A 147 -17.28 4.96 -11.63
CA ASN A 147 -17.69 4.95 -10.22
C ASN A 147 -16.93 5.97 -9.35
N PHE A 148 -15.85 6.58 -9.85
CA PHE A 148 -15.01 7.50 -9.07
C PHE A 148 -14.90 8.87 -9.74
N ARG A 149 -14.76 9.89 -8.91
CA ARG A 149 -14.17 11.16 -9.24
C ARG A 149 -12.65 11.02 -9.11
N VAL A 150 -11.91 11.53 -10.07
CA VAL A 150 -10.45 11.49 -10.08
C VAL A 150 -9.94 12.91 -9.89
N PHE A 151 -9.02 13.09 -8.95
CA PHE A 151 -8.41 14.38 -8.65
C PHE A 151 -6.92 14.30 -8.89
N GLN A 152 -6.39 15.22 -9.68
CA GLN A 152 -4.94 15.33 -9.85
C GLN A 152 -4.35 16.27 -8.80
N ALA A 153 -3.25 15.87 -8.17
CA ALA A 153 -2.47 16.73 -7.29
C ALA A 153 -1.80 17.85 -8.08
N ASN A 154 -1.94 19.08 -7.59
CA ASN A 154 -1.43 20.26 -8.26
C ASN A 154 0.06 20.44 -7.94
N GLY A 155 0.94 20.12 -8.88
CA GLY A 155 2.37 20.38 -8.79
C GLY A 155 2.75 21.84 -9.10
N LYS A 156 1.92 22.84 -8.75
CA LYS A 156 2.08 24.25 -9.15
C LYS A 156 3.45 24.84 -8.79
N GLU A 157 4.00 24.44 -7.65
CA GLU A 157 5.29 24.92 -7.14
C GLU A 157 6.49 24.42 -7.96
N ASN A 158 6.31 23.34 -8.75
CA ASN A 158 7.33 22.74 -9.62
C ASN A 158 6.95 22.81 -11.12
N GLY A 159 6.27 23.87 -11.53
CA GLY A 159 5.86 24.01 -12.94
C GLY A 159 4.87 22.96 -13.43
N GLY A 160 4.09 22.34 -12.50
CA GLY A 160 3.11 21.31 -12.80
C GLY A 160 3.61 19.86 -12.64
N ALA A 161 4.93 19.66 -12.48
CA ALA A 161 5.50 18.33 -12.21
C ALA A 161 5.37 17.97 -10.72
N PHE A 162 5.02 16.71 -10.44
CA PHE A 162 5.00 16.13 -9.10
C PHE A 162 6.26 15.30 -8.90
N GLN A 163 6.98 15.50 -7.80
CA GLN A 163 8.22 14.78 -7.48
C GLN A 163 7.93 13.59 -6.59
N PHE A 164 8.53 12.47 -6.90
CA PHE A 164 8.53 11.26 -6.06
C PHE A 164 9.95 10.94 -5.61
N VAL A 165 10.13 10.72 -4.31
CA VAL A 165 11.41 10.35 -3.71
C VAL A 165 11.22 9.05 -2.93
N GLY A 166 12.14 8.10 -3.06
CA GLY A 166 12.12 6.89 -2.27
C GLY A 166 12.58 7.14 -0.83
N TYR A 167 12.00 6.43 0.13
CA TYR A 167 12.55 6.34 1.48
C TYR A 167 12.47 4.93 2.05
N GLY A 168 13.36 4.65 2.96
CA GLY A 168 13.44 3.37 3.67
C GLY A 168 14.15 3.54 5.00
N PHE A 169 14.22 2.48 5.78
CA PHE A 169 14.89 2.49 7.08
C PHE A 169 16.06 1.52 7.12
N ALA A 170 17.19 1.99 7.65
CA ALA A 170 18.31 1.13 7.97
C ALA A 170 18.01 0.30 9.22
N VAL A 171 18.58 -0.91 9.28
CA VAL A 171 18.66 -1.70 10.50
C VAL A 171 20.11 -1.71 10.95
N PHE A 172 20.37 -1.25 12.16
CA PHE A 172 21.71 -1.17 12.73
C PHE A 172 21.91 -2.28 13.78
N GLY A 173 23.11 -2.86 13.81
CA GLY A 173 23.59 -3.80 14.83
C GLY A 173 24.05 -5.15 14.27
N ASP A 174 24.75 -5.93 15.08
CA ASP A 174 25.43 -7.17 14.68
C ASP A 174 24.47 -8.33 14.32
N ASP A 175 23.19 -8.18 14.60
CA ASP A 175 22.14 -9.19 14.36
C ASP A 175 21.10 -8.69 13.33
N VAL A 176 21.59 -8.05 12.27
CA VAL A 176 20.79 -7.35 11.26
C VAL A 176 19.74 -8.27 10.64
N GLU A 177 20.10 -9.53 10.27
CA GLU A 177 19.17 -10.44 9.60
C GLU A 177 18.02 -10.94 10.49
N ARG A 178 18.23 -11.02 11.79
CA ARG A 178 17.18 -11.43 12.73
C ARG A 178 16.25 -10.27 13.10
N LYS A 179 16.81 -9.06 13.28
CA LYS A 179 16.05 -7.87 13.71
C LYS A 179 15.16 -7.31 12.62
N TRP A 180 15.63 -7.24 11.36
CA TRP A 180 14.83 -6.61 10.29
C TRP A 180 13.52 -7.36 9.98
N LYS A 181 13.48 -8.69 10.15
CA LYS A 181 12.26 -9.50 9.96
C LYS A 181 11.12 -9.13 10.92
N HIS A 182 11.44 -8.50 12.03
CA HIS A 182 10.48 -8.11 13.07
C HIS A 182 10.39 -6.58 13.27
N THR A 183 11.16 -5.81 12.50
CA THR A 183 11.08 -4.34 12.59
C THR A 183 9.92 -3.86 11.73
N VAL A 184 8.98 -3.16 12.36
CA VAL A 184 7.83 -2.55 11.71
C VAL A 184 7.94 -1.04 11.88
N HIS A 185 7.79 -0.29 10.78
CA HIS A 185 7.67 1.16 10.85
C HIS A 185 6.20 1.56 10.79
N TYR A 186 5.81 2.45 11.70
CA TYR A 186 4.46 2.98 11.80
C TYR A 186 4.41 4.38 11.18
N GLY A 187 3.48 4.58 10.28
CA GLY A 187 3.21 5.90 9.70
C GLY A 187 2.36 6.78 10.60
N SER A 188 2.08 7.99 10.16
CA SER A 188 1.24 8.96 10.88
C SER A 188 -0.20 8.48 11.10
N ILE A 189 -0.66 7.47 10.34
CA ILE A 189 -1.93 6.78 10.61
C ILE A 189 -1.90 5.89 11.85
N GLY A 190 -0.75 5.72 12.52
CA GLY A 190 -0.58 4.84 13.68
C GLY A 190 -0.62 3.34 13.35
N LEU A 191 -0.42 2.97 12.08
CA LEU A 191 -0.41 1.60 11.57
C LEU A 191 0.85 1.37 10.73
N PRO A 192 1.25 0.09 10.50
CA PRO A 192 2.40 -0.23 9.67
C PRO A 192 2.31 0.37 8.26
N VAL A 193 3.39 1.01 7.81
CA VAL A 193 3.54 1.39 6.40
C VAL A 193 3.90 0.17 5.56
N ILE A 194 3.36 0.10 4.36
CA ILE A 194 3.50 -1.03 3.44
C ILE A 194 4.45 -0.63 2.31
N PRO A 195 5.54 -1.39 2.05
CA PRO A 195 6.48 -1.10 0.98
C PRO A 195 5.78 -0.93 -0.37
N THR A 196 6.16 0.11 -1.11
CA THR A 196 5.62 0.50 -2.42
C THR A 196 4.13 0.87 -2.45
N ARG A 197 3.44 0.81 -1.29
CA ARG A 197 2.01 1.11 -1.16
C ARG A 197 1.71 2.27 -0.22
N SER A 198 2.66 2.64 0.63
CA SER A 198 2.51 3.78 1.52
C SER A 198 3.32 4.97 1.01
N ILE A 199 2.67 6.13 0.98
CA ILE A 199 3.33 7.40 0.72
C ILE A 199 3.30 8.29 1.95
N ALA A 200 4.34 9.10 2.08
CA ALA A 200 4.41 10.23 2.99
C ALA A 200 4.28 11.54 2.20
N THR A 201 3.47 12.45 2.70
CA THR A 201 3.28 13.79 2.14
C THR A 201 3.58 14.87 3.18
N GLY A 202 3.59 16.14 2.80
CA GLY A 202 3.58 17.22 3.78
C GLY A 202 2.26 17.24 4.56
N GLU A 203 2.33 17.60 5.83
CA GLU A 203 1.15 17.65 6.70
C GLU A 203 0.09 18.60 6.17
N GLY A 204 -1.15 18.12 6.07
CA GLY A 204 -2.29 18.92 5.63
C GLY A 204 -2.39 19.17 4.12
N PHE A 205 -1.44 18.72 3.30
CA PHE A 205 -1.52 18.89 1.85
C PHE A 205 -2.49 17.94 1.15
N PHE A 206 -2.62 16.72 1.68
CA PHE A 206 -3.46 15.66 1.10
C PHE A 206 -4.21 14.88 2.18
N PRO A 207 -5.34 14.22 1.83
CA PRO A 207 -6.13 13.47 2.80
C PRO A 207 -5.36 12.22 3.26
N LEU A 208 -4.97 12.19 4.53
CA LEU A 208 -4.29 11.04 5.15
C LEU A 208 -5.25 9.83 5.18
N GLY A 209 -4.77 8.64 4.84
CA GLY A 209 -5.59 7.45 4.62
C GLY A 209 -6.25 7.39 3.24
N GLY A 210 -6.12 8.44 2.42
CA GLY A 210 -6.73 8.51 1.09
C GLY A 210 -6.11 7.55 0.08
N LEU A 211 -6.95 7.00 -0.81
CA LEU A 211 -6.53 6.20 -1.96
C LEU A 211 -5.99 7.10 -3.06
N ALA A 212 -4.77 6.82 -3.49
CA ALA A 212 -4.11 7.56 -4.55
C ALA A 212 -3.49 6.63 -5.61
N PHE A 213 -3.14 7.22 -6.75
CA PHE A 213 -2.51 6.54 -7.87
C PHE A 213 -1.31 7.35 -8.36
N VAL A 214 -0.17 6.70 -8.46
CA VAL A 214 1.10 7.26 -8.91
C VAL A 214 1.33 6.90 -10.37
N VAL A 215 1.69 7.88 -11.18
CA VAL A 215 2.20 7.69 -12.54
C VAL A 215 3.61 8.27 -12.57
N VAL A 216 4.61 7.43 -12.78
CA VAL A 216 6.02 7.83 -12.97
C VAL A 216 6.24 8.07 -14.44
N GLU A 217 6.80 9.24 -14.77
CA GLU A 217 7.07 9.66 -16.16
C GLU A 217 8.55 10.01 -16.35
N THR A 218 9.15 9.49 -17.42
CA THR A 218 10.50 9.88 -17.85
C THR A 218 10.44 10.26 -19.34
N GLY A 219 10.89 11.47 -19.67
CA GLY A 219 10.86 11.95 -21.05
C GLY A 219 9.44 12.03 -21.65
N GLY A 220 8.40 12.17 -20.82
CA GLY A 220 6.99 12.20 -21.24
C GLY A 220 6.37 10.84 -21.51
N GLN A 221 7.06 9.75 -21.19
CA GLN A 221 6.55 8.39 -21.26
C GLN A 221 6.31 7.81 -19.87
N VAL A 222 5.22 7.04 -19.71
CA VAL A 222 4.91 6.34 -18.48
C VAL A 222 5.85 5.14 -18.33
N GLU A 223 6.67 5.15 -17.30
CA GLU A 223 7.56 4.04 -16.96
C GLU A 223 6.90 3.06 -15.99
N LYS A 224 6.17 3.59 -15.04
CA LYS A 224 5.53 2.80 -13.99
C LYS A 224 4.29 3.50 -13.46
N SER A 225 3.30 2.70 -13.07
CA SER A 225 2.11 3.21 -12.40
C SER A 225 1.60 2.23 -11.34
N PHE A 226 1.06 2.75 -10.23
CA PHE A 226 0.60 1.91 -9.13
C PHE A 226 -0.27 2.67 -8.13
N PHE A 227 -1.12 1.91 -7.43
CA PHE A 227 -1.94 2.46 -6.34
C PHE A 227 -1.15 2.55 -5.05
N VAL A 228 -1.40 3.63 -4.30
CA VAL A 228 -0.81 3.93 -3.00
C VAL A 228 -1.84 4.50 -2.04
N LEU A 229 -1.51 4.52 -0.76
CA LEU A 229 -2.33 5.11 0.31
C LEU A 229 -1.50 6.16 1.05
N GLY A 230 -2.12 7.27 1.43
CA GLY A 230 -1.52 8.30 2.26
C GLY A 230 -1.39 7.83 3.70
N HIS A 231 -0.30 7.16 4.05
CA HIS A 231 -0.11 6.54 5.37
C HIS A 231 0.79 7.32 6.31
N ASP A 232 1.55 8.28 5.75
CA ASP A 232 2.53 8.99 6.55
C ASP A 232 2.57 10.48 6.20
N THR A 233 3.15 11.27 7.10
CA THR A 233 3.45 12.68 6.87
C THR A 233 4.89 12.95 7.29
N ARG A 234 5.55 13.87 6.56
CA ARG A 234 6.92 14.25 6.85
C ARG A 234 7.05 15.77 6.92
N SER A 235 7.55 16.27 8.05
CA SER A 235 7.80 17.69 8.25
C SER A 235 8.84 18.28 7.29
N ALA A 236 9.70 17.43 6.69
CA ALA A 236 10.66 17.83 5.66
C ALA A 236 10.00 18.12 4.29
N ILE A 237 8.79 17.63 4.04
CA ILE A 237 8.05 17.91 2.80
C ILE A 237 7.28 19.20 2.99
N LYS A 238 7.78 20.27 2.38
CA LYS A 238 7.26 21.64 2.54
C LYS A 238 6.37 22.11 1.38
N THR A 239 6.18 21.27 0.36
CA THR A 239 5.42 21.60 -0.85
C THR A 239 4.35 20.57 -1.14
N ALA A 240 3.27 20.98 -1.79
CA ALA A 240 2.23 20.08 -2.29
C ALA A 240 2.59 19.39 -3.62
N ALA A 241 3.85 19.51 -4.06
CA ALA A 241 4.35 18.93 -5.30
C ALA A 241 5.29 17.73 -5.06
N ARG A 242 5.27 17.14 -3.86
CA ARG A 242 6.15 16.02 -3.51
C ARG A 242 5.44 15.00 -2.65
N ALA A 243 5.74 13.71 -2.91
CA ALA A 243 5.48 12.60 -2.02
C ALA A 243 6.69 11.67 -1.93
N ASP A 244 6.94 11.14 -0.75
CA ASP A 244 7.98 10.15 -0.54
C ASP A 244 7.33 8.76 -0.50
N ILE A 245 7.87 7.80 -1.28
CA ILE A 245 7.36 6.43 -1.40
C ILE A 245 8.16 5.52 -0.49
N PHE A 246 7.49 4.76 0.37
CA PHE A 246 8.14 3.81 1.26
C PHE A 246 8.59 2.55 0.50
N PHE A 247 9.88 2.24 0.53
CA PHE A 247 10.44 1.06 -0.11
C PHE A 247 10.70 -0.10 0.85
N GLY A 248 10.59 0.14 2.16
CA GLY A 248 10.77 -0.91 3.16
C GLY A 248 11.89 -0.65 4.15
N ILE A 249 12.36 -1.73 4.75
CA ILE A 249 13.37 -1.74 5.81
C ILE A 249 14.51 -2.64 5.38
N GLY A 250 15.76 -2.24 5.68
CA GLY A 250 16.97 -2.98 5.38
C GLY A 250 17.73 -2.45 4.17
N LYS A 251 18.90 -3.04 3.91
CA LYS A 251 19.88 -2.54 2.94
C LYS A 251 19.32 -2.50 1.49
N GLU A 252 18.63 -3.55 1.09
CA GLU A 252 18.03 -3.63 -0.27
C GLU A 252 16.93 -2.57 -0.47
N ALA A 253 16.11 -2.35 0.55
CA ALA A 253 15.07 -1.31 0.51
C ALA A 253 15.67 0.09 0.42
N LEU A 254 16.77 0.34 1.12
CA LEU A 254 17.50 1.61 1.05
C LEU A 254 18.09 1.86 -0.35
N HIS A 255 18.72 0.87 -0.97
CA HIS A 255 19.23 1.02 -2.34
C HIS A 255 18.12 1.36 -3.33
N LYS A 256 16.99 0.64 -3.26
CA LYS A 256 15.82 0.95 -4.11
C LYS A 256 15.27 2.36 -3.87
N ALA A 257 15.31 2.81 -2.61
CA ALA A 257 14.85 4.14 -2.24
C ALA A 257 15.81 5.25 -2.74
N GLU A 258 17.12 5.04 -2.63
CA GLU A 258 18.13 5.98 -3.10
C GLU A 258 18.08 6.19 -4.61
N ASP A 259 17.81 5.13 -5.37
CA ASP A 259 17.67 5.18 -6.82
C ASP A 259 16.34 5.79 -7.28
N PHE A 260 15.35 5.89 -6.38
CA PHE A 260 14.00 6.37 -6.71
C PHE A 260 13.86 7.87 -6.43
N ASN A 261 14.25 8.67 -7.41
CA ASN A 261 14.04 10.11 -7.43
C ASN A 261 13.56 10.48 -8.84
N THR A 262 12.25 10.67 -8.99
CA THR A 262 11.62 10.78 -10.31
C THR A 262 10.47 11.76 -10.29
N SER A 263 9.98 12.10 -11.48
CA SER A 263 8.83 12.99 -11.68
C SER A 263 7.63 12.22 -12.23
N GLY A 264 6.45 12.81 -12.11
CA GLY A 264 5.25 12.23 -12.65
C GLY A 264 3.99 12.92 -12.20
N LYS A 265 2.92 12.16 -11.99
CA LYS A 265 1.62 12.65 -11.56
C LYS A 265 1.08 11.84 -10.40
N LEU A 266 0.41 12.51 -9.47
CA LEU A 266 -0.30 11.89 -8.36
C LEU A 266 -1.80 12.19 -8.50
N TYR A 267 -2.60 11.14 -8.41
CA TYR A 267 -4.06 11.24 -8.49
C TYR A 267 -4.69 10.68 -7.22
N TYR A 268 -5.78 11.28 -6.77
CA TYR A 268 -6.61 10.77 -5.68
C TYR A 268 -7.97 10.34 -6.22
N LEU A 269 -8.51 9.27 -5.67
CA LEU A 269 -9.80 8.73 -6.05
C LEU A 269 -10.83 8.97 -4.93
N LEU A 270 -12.04 9.33 -5.34
CA LEU A 270 -13.19 9.47 -4.44
C LEU A 270 -14.42 8.89 -5.12
N LYS A 271 -15.18 8.07 -4.43
CA LYS A 271 -16.47 7.54 -4.91
C LYS A 271 -17.41 8.67 -5.34
N ARG A 272 -18.11 8.48 -6.45
CA ARG A 272 -19.17 9.40 -6.94
C ARG A 272 -20.37 9.42 -6.02
#